data_694c02ea549b7816a4f615fbb15ffd4a
#
_entry.id   694c02ea549b7816a4f615fbb15ffd4a
#
_cell.length_a   1.000
_cell.length_b   1.000
_cell.length_c   1.000
_cell.angle_alpha   90.00
_cell.angle_beta   90.00
_cell.angle_gamma   90.00
#
_symmetry.space_group_name_H-M   'P 1'
#
loop_
_entity.id
_entity.type
_entity.pdbx_description
1 polymer ?
#
loop_
_entity_poly.entity_id
_entity_poly.type
_entity_poly.pdbx_seq_one_letter_code
_entity_poly.pdbx_strand_id
1 'polypeptide(L)'
;MKITNFIFNWIVKEIMEQKIISIKYNAQILFFIIIPGILFSQGFDDTQLWHAEKFEKPINDKTSLALEQDFRIGENMTNLVYFHADFGIKRIINKTFSINLNFREVFEQKGPELTREHRPHGQIAWKRKLGLLAISSRARLEYRIRQDKDPFFRNRDMLSLKYGKGFTPLMLVPYVANEIFYDFKKSKLNRNRFFIGLNIGSIKSFKPTIYFLIQTGIENKEYSHIGILGFKLKF
;
A
#
# COMPACT_ATOMS: atom_id res chain seq x y z
N MET A 1 -29.04 -35.51 -36.61
CA MET A 1 -29.66 -34.21 -36.26
C MET A 1 -29.56 -33.81 -34.79
N LYS A 2 -29.55 -34.72 -33.77
CA LYS A 2 -29.44 -34.35 -32.35
C LYS A 2 -28.03 -33.98 -31.89
N ILE A 3 -26.97 -34.56 -32.46
CA ILE A 3 -25.57 -34.33 -32.07
C ILE A 3 -25.05 -32.96 -32.55
N THR A 4 -25.43 -32.54 -33.75
CA THR A 4 -25.06 -31.24 -34.34
C THR A 4 -25.64 -30.07 -33.52
N ASN A 5 -26.87 -30.19 -33.04
CA ASN A 5 -27.48 -29.16 -32.19
C ASN A 5 -26.82 -29.09 -30.78
N PHE A 6 -26.35 -30.21 -30.26
CA PHE A 6 -25.64 -30.25 -28.97
C PHE A 6 -24.27 -29.56 -29.08
N ILE A 7 -23.49 -29.86 -30.11
CA ILE A 7 -22.19 -29.25 -30.35
C ILE A 7 -22.34 -27.74 -30.62
N PHE A 8 -23.31 -27.34 -31.43
CA PHE A 8 -23.58 -25.93 -31.71
C PHE A 8 -23.96 -25.15 -30.45
N ASN A 9 -24.85 -25.66 -29.62
CA ASN A 9 -25.25 -25.02 -28.36
C ASN A 9 -24.09 -24.96 -27.33
N TRP A 10 -23.23 -25.98 -27.30
CA TRP A 10 -22.05 -25.97 -26.46
C TRP A 10 -21.04 -24.89 -26.90
N ILE A 11 -20.75 -24.79 -28.21
CA ILE A 11 -19.86 -23.76 -28.78
C ILE A 11 -20.41 -22.35 -28.53
N VAL A 12 -21.69 -22.12 -28.75
CA VAL A 12 -22.33 -20.82 -28.50
C VAL A 12 -22.24 -20.44 -27.02
N LYS A 13 -22.49 -21.39 -26.12
CA LYS A 13 -22.37 -21.18 -24.68
C LYS A 13 -20.93 -20.82 -24.28
N GLU A 14 -19.95 -21.54 -24.79
CA GLU A 14 -18.52 -21.30 -24.53
C GLU A 14 -18.07 -19.91 -24.99
N ILE A 15 -18.49 -19.51 -26.23
CA ILE A 15 -18.21 -18.17 -26.80
C ILE A 15 -18.89 -17.07 -25.97
N MET A 16 -20.13 -17.28 -25.52
CA MET A 16 -20.85 -16.33 -24.69
C MET A 16 -20.21 -16.17 -23.32
N GLU A 17 -19.82 -17.27 -22.68
CA GLU A 17 -19.09 -17.23 -21.40
C GLU A 17 -17.74 -16.52 -21.53
N GLN A 18 -16.97 -16.79 -22.57
CA GLN A 18 -15.71 -16.09 -22.88
C GLN A 18 -15.91 -14.59 -23.10
N LYS A 19 -16.96 -14.18 -23.84
CA LYS A 19 -17.30 -12.76 -24.05
C LYS A 19 -17.72 -12.07 -22.74
N ILE A 20 -18.56 -12.71 -21.93
CA ILE A 20 -19.02 -12.17 -20.64
C ILE A 20 -17.83 -12.01 -19.69
N ILE A 21 -16.92 -12.98 -19.66
CA ILE A 21 -15.68 -12.93 -18.89
C ILE A 21 -14.82 -11.75 -19.36
N SER A 22 -14.61 -11.58 -20.68
CA SER A 22 -13.84 -10.48 -21.25
C SER A 22 -14.45 -9.10 -20.93
N ILE A 23 -15.77 -8.94 -21.01
CA ILE A 23 -16.47 -7.69 -20.68
C ILE A 23 -16.30 -7.37 -19.17
N LYS A 24 -16.44 -8.35 -18.29
CA LYS A 24 -16.21 -8.17 -16.84
C LYS A 24 -14.79 -7.72 -16.55
N TYR A 25 -13.79 -8.31 -17.20
CA TYR A 25 -12.39 -7.92 -17.01
C TYR A 25 -12.10 -6.50 -17.52
N ASN A 26 -12.61 -6.15 -18.70
CA ASN A 26 -12.42 -4.82 -19.26
C ASN A 26 -13.10 -3.74 -18.39
N ALA A 27 -14.30 -3.99 -17.89
CA ALA A 27 -14.99 -3.07 -16.99
C ALA A 27 -14.24 -2.88 -15.67
N GLN A 28 -13.64 -3.94 -15.11
CA GLN A 28 -12.85 -3.86 -13.88
C GLN A 28 -11.54 -3.11 -14.08
N ILE A 29 -10.85 -3.34 -15.19
CA ILE A 29 -9.62 -2.60 -15.54
C ILE A 29 -9.96 -1.12 -15.75
N LEU A 30 -11.05 -0.82 -16.46
CA LEU A 30 -11.51 0.55 -16.69
C LEU A 30 -11.84 1.27 -15.39
N PHE A 31 -12.48 0.59 -14.44
CA PHE A 31 -12.77 1.13 -13.11
C PHE A 31 -11.49 1.54 -12.36
N PHE A 32 -10.41 0.73 -12.43
CA PHE A 32 -9.12 1.05 -11.78
C PHE A 32 -8.30 2.11 -12.52
N ILE A 33 -8.62 2.40 -13.80
CA ILE A 33 -7.99 3.49 -14.56
C ILE A 33 -8.77 4.80 -14.38
N ILE A 34 -10.11 4.74 -14.41
CA ILE A 34 -10.96 5.94 -14.35
C ILE A 34 -10.99 6.54 -12.94
N ILE A 35 -11.05 5.73 -11.87
CA ILE A 35 -11.10 6.26 -10.51
C ILE A 35 -9.87 7.12 -10.16
N PRO A 36 -8.63 6.69 -10.39
CA PRO A 36 -7.48 7.57 -10.22
C PRO A 36 -7.60 8.85 -11.07
N GLY A 37 -8.01 8.73 -12.34
CA GLY A 37 -8.19 9.89 -13.21
C GLY A 37 -9.17 10.93 -12.66
N ILE A 38 -10.32 10.50 -12.14
CA ILE A 38 -11.31 11.37 -11.48
C ILE A 38 -10.74 11.95 -10.19
N LEU A 39 -10.02 11.15 -9.39
CA LEU A 39 -9.42 11.62 -8.15
C LEU A 39 -8.27 12.62 -8.40
N PHE A 40 -7.50 12.46 -9.48
CA PHE A 40 -6.48 13.43 -9.89
C PHE A 40 -7.06 14.73 -10.46
N SER A 41 -8.31 14.75 -10.92
CA SER A 41 -8.98 15.97 -11.39
C SER A 41 -9.43 16.89 -10.25
N GLN A 42 -9.43 16.42 -9.01
CA GLN A 42 -9.67 17.22 -7.81
C GLN A 42 -8.37 17.93 -7.45
N GLY A 43 -8.29 19.24 -7.49
CA GLY A 43 -7.06 20.01 -7.24
C GLY A 43 -6.34 19.55 -5.97
N PHE A 44 -5.26 18.80 -6.12
CA PHE A 44 -4.35 18.47 -5.04
C PHE A 44 -3.31 19.58 -4.87
N ASP A 45 -2.89 19.83 -3.65
CA ASP A 45 -1.80 20.76 -3.34
C ASP A 45 -0.46 20.25 -3.90
N ASP A 46 -0.33 18.91 -4.04
CA ASP A 46 0.82 18.26 -4.65
C ASP A 46 0.42 16.89 -5.23
N THR A 47 1.11 16.46 -6.28
CA THR A 47 1.02 15.10 -6.82
C THR A 47 2.37 14.42 -6.72
N GLN A 48 2.38 13.16 -6.24
CA GLN A 48 3.62 12.44 -5.98
C GLN A 48 3.61 11.04 -6.59
N LEU A 49 4.82 10.57 -6.93
CA LEU A 49 5.09 9.19 -7.29
C LEU A 49 5.91 8.53 -6.18
N TRP A 50 5.41 7.43 -5.61
CA TRP A 50 6.11 6.68 -4.58
C TRP A 50 6.52 5.30 -5.09
N HIS A 51 7.77 4.95 -4.88
CA HIS A 51 8.31 3.62 -5.20
C HIS A 51 8.93 3.01 -3.95
N ALA A 52 8.53 1.79 -3.60
CA ALA A 52 9.10 1.07 -2.47
C ALA A 52 9.50 -0.36 -2.87
N GLU A 53 10.62 -0.80 -2.33
CA GLU A 53 11.10 -2.18 -2.45
C GLU A 53 11.29 -2.78 -1.07
N LYS A 54 10.85 -4.02 -0.90
CA LYS A 54 10.98 -4.75 0.35
C LYS A 54 11.54 -6.14 0.12
N PHE A 55 12.63 -6.43 0.79
CA PHE A 55 13.28 -7.72 0.84
C PHE A 55 13.00 -8.37 2.21
N GLU A 56 12.55 -9.62 2.21
CA GLU A 56 12.35 -10.40 3.44
C GLU A 56 13.11 -11.71 3.33
N LYS A 57 14.08 -11.93 4.24
CA LYS A 57 14.86 -13.17 4.34
C LYS A 57 14.48 -13.93 5.61
N PRO A 58 13.88 -15.13 5.53
CA PRO A 58 13.61 -15.95 6.70
C PRO A 58 14.94 -16.41 7.35
N ILE A 59 15.02 -16.32 8.68
CA ILE A 59 16.08 -16.90 9.51
C ILE A 59 15.62 -18.28 10.00
N ASN A 60 14.34 -18.38 10.37
CA ASN A 60 13.66 -19.63 10.76
C ASN A 60 12.15 -19.49 10.50
N ASP A 61 11.36 -20.52 10.84
CA ASP A 61 9.92 -20.58 10.57
C ASP A 61 9.11 -19.40 11.13
N LYS A 62 9.61 -18.75 12.19
CA LYS A 62 8.90 -17.66 12.86
C LYS A 62 9.59 -16.30 12.74
N THR A 63 10.84 -16.26 12.29
CA THR A 63 11.65 -15.02 12.32
C THR A 63 12.22 -14.72 10.94
N SER A 64 12.12 -13.48 10.49
CA SER A 64 12.72 -12.99 9.25
C SER A 64 13.37 -11.64 9.45
N LEU A 65 14.45 -11.38 8.71
CA LEU A 65 15.01 -10.04 8.50
C LEU A 65 14.24 -9.36 7.38
N ALA A 66 14.12 -8.05 7.47
CA ALA A 66 13.50 -7.23 6.43
C ALA A 66 14.36 -6.01 6.16
N LEU A 67 14.51 -5.67 4.90
CA LEU A 67 15.06 -4.41 4.40
C LEU A 67 13.98 -3.78 3.50
N GLU A 68 13.67 -2.51 3.73
CA GLU A 68 12.75 -1.76 2.87
C GLU A 68 13.42 -0.44 2.50
N GLN A 69 13.32 -0.06 1.22
CA GLN A 69 13.66 1.29 0.75
C GLN A 69 12.43 1.91 0.08
N ASP A 70 12.30 3.24 0.18
CA ASP A 70 11.15 3.98 -0.33
C ASP A 70 11.65 5.33 -0.86
N PHE A 71 11.30 5.61 -2.11
CA PHE A 71 11.63 6.84 -2.81
C PHE A 71 10.33 7.58 -3.13
N ARG A 72 10.32 8.90 -3.00
CA ARG A 72 9.16 9.73 -3.31
C ARG A 72 9.56 10.93 -4.14
N ILE A 73 8.98 10.98 -5.31
CA ILE A 73 9.09 12.11 -6.22
C ILE A 73 7.85 12.97 -5.98
N GLY A 74 8.02 14.19 -5.51
CA GLY A 74 6.98 15.18 -5.22
C GLY A 74 7.14 16.42 -6.08
N GLU A 75 6.57 17.53 -5.63
CA GLU A 75 6.55 18.78 -6.38
C GLU A 75 6.00 18.56 -7.79
N ASN A 76 4.78 18.00 -7.84
CA ASN A 76 4.13 17.57 -9.08
C ASN A 76 4.96 16.55 -9.90
N MET A 77 5.59 15.58 -9.19
CA MET A 77 6.41 14.50 -9.77
C MET A 77 7.71 14.98 -10.46
N THR A 78 8.30 16.08 -10.01
CA THR A 78 9.52 16.64 -10.62
C THR A 78 10.78 16.40 -9.79
N ASN A 79 10.67 16.34 -8.44
CA ASN A 79 11.82 16.29 -7.55
C ASN A 79 11.76 15.13 -6.57
N LEU A 80 12.91 14.53 -6.26
CA LEU A 80 13.04 13.54 -5.18
C LEU A 80 12.95 14.27 -3.84
N VAL A 81 11.79 14.19 -3.18
CA VAL A 81 11.52 14.91 -1.93
C VAL A 81 11.72 14.06 -0.69
N TYR A 82 11.82 12.73 -0.84
CA TYR A 82 11.94 11.82 0.29
C TYR A 82 12.58 10.50 -0.12
N PHE A 83 13.46 10.02 0.74
CA PHE A 83 14.04 8.68 0.66
C PHE A 83 14.12 8.09 2.07
N HIS A 84 13.90 6.77 2.23
CA HIS A 84 14.29 6.07 3.44
C HIS A 84 14.81 4.67 3.17
N ALA A 85 15.68 4.23 4.07
CA ALA A 85 16.05 2.83 4.26
C ALA A 85 15.55 2.37 5.64
N ASP A 86 14.93 1.19 5.70
CA ASP A 86 14.32 0.60 6.91
C ASP A 86 14.80 -0.83 7.06
N PHE A 87 15.53 -1.11 8.14
CA PHE A 87 16.01 -2.45 8.46
C PHE A 87 15.34 -2.95 9.73
N GLY A 88 14.95 -4.22 9.77
CA GLY A 88 14.29 -4.75 10.94
C GLY A 88 14.16 -6.25 11.00
N ILE A 89 13.67 -6.71 12.14
CA ILE A 89 13.35 -8.09 12.43
C ILE A 89 11.85 -8.24 12.64
N LYS A 90 11.29 -9.25 12.00
CA LYS A 90 9.88 -9.63 12.14
C LYS A 90 9.80 -10.99 12.83
N ARG A 91 8.90 -11.11 13.81
CA ARG A 91 8.58 -12.36 14.48
C ARG A 91 7.10 -12.69 14.37
N ILE A 92 6.80 -13.89 13.90
CA ILE A 92 5.45 -14.46 13.86
C ILE A 92 5.18 -15.06 15.25
N ILE A 93 4.19 -14.51 15.95
CA ILE A 93 3.76 -15.01 17.26
C ILE A 93 2.84 -16.21 17.08
N ASN A 94 1.84 -16.07 16.19
CA ASN A 94 0.92 -17.12 15.82
C ASN A 94 0.34 -16.88 14.41
N LYS A 95 -0.66 -17.67 13.99
CA LYS A 95 -1.29 -17.53 12.65
C LYS A 95 -1.94 -16.15 12.41
N THR A 96 -2.23 -15.41 13.48
CA THR A 96 -2.97 -14.15 13.45
C THR A 96 -2.09 -12.95 13.74
N PHE A 97 -1.12 -13.06 14.66
CA PHE A 97 -0.30 -11.96 15.16
C PHE A 97 1.17 -12.07 14.77
N SER A 98 1.75 -10.94 14.45
CA SER A 98 3.20 -10.77 14.28
C SER A 98 3.65 -9.44 14.87
N ILE A 99 4.91 -9.37 15.30
CA ILE A 99 5.57 -8.16 15.78
C ILE A 99 6.80 -7.87 14.91
N ASN A 100 7.12 -6.59 14.78
CA ASN A 100 8.34 -6.14 14.08
C ASN A 100 9.03 -5.08 14.93
N LEU A 101 10.36 -5.12 14.94
CA LEU A 101 11.21 -4.05 15.47
C LEU A 101 12.12 -3.60 14.33
N ASN A 102 12.14 -2.30 14.08
CA ASN A 102 12.81 -1.73 12.93
C ASN A 102 13.56 -0.45 13.31
N PHE A 103 14.59 -0.17 12.54
CA PHE A 103 15.26 1.12 12.51
C PHE A 103 15.16 1.68 11.09
N ARG A 104 14.70 2.91 10.99
CA ARG A 104 14.52 3.62 9.73
C ARG A 104 15.38 4.88 9.71
N GLU A 105 16.15 5.02 8.67
CA GLU A 105 16.88 6.22 8.32
C GLU A 105 16.10 6.97 7.25
N VAL A 106 15.81 8.25 7.47
CA VAL A 106 14.99 9.08 6.58
C VAL A 106 15.76 10.30 6.14
N PHE A 107 15.70 10.58 4.85
CA PHE A 107 16.14 11.82 4.23
C PHE A 107 14.94 12.49 3.58
N GLU A 108 14.67 13.74 3.92
CA GLU A 108 13.51 14.50 3.45
C GLU A 108 13.95 15.89 3.02
N GLN A 109 13.68 16.25 1.77
CA GLN A 109 13.91 17.61 1.25
C GLN A 109 12.86 18.55 1.81
N LYS A 110 13.31 19.68 2.38
CA LYS A 110 12.44 20.75 2.90
C LYS A 110 12.92 22.08 2.38
N GLY A 111 12.34 22.49 1.27
CA GLY A 111 12.87 23.60 0.51
C GLY A 111 14.31 23.28 0.05
N PRO A 112 15.30 24.15 0.27
CA PRO A 112 16.68 23.91 -0.13
C PRO A 112 17.42 22.91 0.78
N GLU A 113 16.90 22.58 1.96
CA GLU A 113 17.59 21.77 2.96
C GLU A 113 17.22 20.30 2.86
N LEU A 114 18.24 19.43 2.90
CA LEU A 114 18.08 17.99 3.09
C LEU A 114 18.13 17.66 4.58
N THR A 115 16.99 17.29 5.15
CA THR A 115 16.88 16.93 6.57
C THR A 115 17.02 15.44 6.79
N ARG A 116 17.66 15.06 7.89
CA ARG A 116 17.86 13.67 8.30
C ARG A 116 17.03 13.35 9.55
N GLU A 117 16.47 12.15 9.61
CA GLU A 117 15.69 11.68 10.74
C GLU A 117 15.99 10.20 11.03
N HIS A 118 16.35 9.89 12.26
CA HIS A 118 16.43 8.52 12.79
C HIS A 118 15.07 8.13 13.38
N ARG A 119 14.58 6.95 13.02
CA ARG A 119 13.25 6.52 13.42
C ARG A 119 13.22 5.05 13.83
N PRO A 120 13.68 4.71 15.04
CA PRO A 120 13.37 3.41 15.60
C PRO A 120 11.85 3.27 15.77
N HIS A 121 11.32 2.08 15.42
CA HIS A 121 9.89 1.84 15.57
C HIS A 121 9.58 0.37 15.82
N GLY A 122 8.52 0.15 16.58
CA GLY A 122 7.91 -1.16 16.81
C GLY A 122 6.52 -1.21 16.20
N GLN A 123 6.10 -2.39 15.73
CA GLN A 123 4.74 -2.59 15.27
C GLN A 123 4.19 -3.97 15.64
N ILE A 124 2.89 -3.99 15.88
CA ILE A 124 2.10 -5.21 16.02
C ILE A 124 1.16 -5.26 14.81
N ALA A 125 1.11 -6.41 14.16
CA ALA A 125 0.20 -6.64 13.04
C ALA A 125 -0.70 -7.83 13.34
N TRP A 126 -1.97 -7.66 13.00
CA TRP A 126 -3.02 -8.67 13.09
C TRP A 126 -3.59 -8.94 11.69
N LYS A 127 -3.92 -10.20 11.40
CA LYS A 127 -4.54 -10.58 10.12
C LYS A 127 -5.55 -11.71 10.31
N ARG A 128 -6.66 -11.66 9.56
CA ARG A 128 -7.67 -12.72 9.52
C ARG A 128 -8.27 -12.85 8.12
N LYS A 129 -8.64 -14.07 7.75
CA LYS A 129 -9.41 -14.35 6.53
C LYS A 129 -10.83 -14.75 6.91
N LEU A 130 -11.82 -14.18 6.22
CA LEU A 130 -13.25 -14.46 6.34
C LEU A 130 -13.77 -14.75 4.92
N GLY A 131 -13.75 -16.01 4.52
CA GLY A 131 -14.08 -16.40 3.15
C GLY A 131 -13.14 -15.76 2.12
N LEU A 132 -13.69 -14.93 1.24
CA LEU A 132 -12.93 -14.16 0.25
C LEU A 132 -12.33 -12.87 0.80
N LEU A 133 -12.76 -12.41 1.96
CA LEU A 133 -12.28 -11.18 2.57
C LEU A 133 -11.05 -11.47 3.45
N ALA A 134 -9.97 -10.76 3.24
CA ALA A 134 -8.81 -10.75 4.12
C ALA A 134 -8.69 -9.38 4.80
N ILE A 135 -8.78 -9.38 6.13
CA ILE A 135 -8.69 -8.19 6.97
C ILE A 135 -7.31 -8.20 7.63
N SER A 136 -6.65 -7.07 7.66
CA SER A 136 -5.41 -6.88 8.42
C SER A 136 -5.35 -5.51 9.06
N SER A 137 -4.80 -5.46 10.26
CA SER A 137 -4.54 -4.24 11.01
C SER A 137 -3.08 -4.19 11.44
N ARG A 138 -2.56 -2.98 11.57
CA ARG A 138 -1.19 -2.73 12.05
C ARG A 138 -1.20 -1.48 12.93
N ALA A 139 -0.75 -1.62 14.16
CA ALA A 139 -0.40 -0.52 15.05
C ALA A 139 1.11 -0.36 15.08
N ARG A 140 1.64 0.84 14.86
CA ARG A 140 3.05 1.18 14.83
C ARG A 140 3.34 2.37 15.72
N LEU A 141 4.25 2.21 16.64
CA LEU A 141 4.81 3.30 17.44
C LEU A 141 6.19 3.66 16.90
N GLU A 142 6.39 4.93 16.53
CA GLU A 142 7.63 5.48 16.00
C GLU A 142 8.21 6.50 17.00
N TYR A 143 9.51 6.39 17.31
CA TYR A 143 10.24 7.43 18.01
C TYR A 143 11.04 8.21 16.96
N ARG A 144 10.76 9.49 16.82
CA ARG A 144 11.29 10.34 15.75
C ARG A 144 12.34 11.28 16.30
N ILE A 145 13.59 11.05 15.89
CA ILE A 145 14.76 11.83 16.27
C ILE A 145 15.18 12.61 15.04
N ARG A 146 14.98 13.92 15.07
CA ARG A 146 15.32 14.85 13.98
C ARG A 146 16.46 15.74 14.43
N GLN A 147 17.28 16.15 13.47
CA GLN A 147 18.28 17.17 13.70
C GLN A 147 17.59 18.46 14.17
N ASP A 148 18.15 19.11 15.17
CA ASP A 148 17.73 20.41 15.73
C ASP A 148 16.27 20.49 16.21
N LYS A 149 15.65 19.33 16.55
CA LYS A 149 14.29 19.27 17.10
C LYS A 149 14.19 18.24 18.19
N ASP A 150 13.40 18.55 19.23
CA ASP A 150 13.13 17.57 20.28
C ASP A 150 12.54 16.30 19.70
N PRO A 151 13.03 15.15 20.14
CA PRO A 151 12.44 13.86 19.74
C PRO A 151 11.00 13.73 20.24
N PHE A 152 10.18 12.97 19.51
CA PHE A 152 8.80 12.71 19.91
C PHE A 152 8.27 11.39 19.37
N PHE A 153 7.24 10.89 20.05
CA PHE A 153 6.51 9.70 19.61
C PHE A 153 5.40 10.02 18.62
N ARG A 154 5.19 9.10 17.68
CA ARG A 154 4.05 9.12 16.76
C ARG A 154 3.47 7.72 16.64
N ASN A 155 2.15 7.60 16.77
CA ASN A 155 1.44 6.36 16.45
C ASN A 155 0.91 6.37 15.03
N ARG A 156 0.85 5.19 14.41
CA ARG A 156 0.27 4.99 13.08
C ARG A 156 -0.53 3.69 13.09
N ASP A 157 -1.83 3.81 12.89
CA ASP A 157 -2.74 2.68 12.82
C ASP A 157 -3.28 2.53 11.41
N MET A 158 -3.17 1.34 10.87
CA MET A 158 -3.63 1.01 9.52
C MET A 158 -4.58 -0.17 9.55
N LEU A 159 -5.73 -0.01 8.91
CA LEU A 159 -6.66 -1.08 8.59
C LEU A 159 -6.67 -1.31 7.09
N SER A 160 -6.60 -2.57 6.65
CA SER A 160 -6.65 -2.95 5.24
C SER A 160 -7.60 -4.11 5.01
N LEU A 161 -8.39 -3.99 3.95
CA LEU A 161 -9.32 -4.98 3.46
C LEU A 161 -8.90 -5.39 2.05
N LYS A 162 -8.72 -6.70 1.83
CA LYS A 162 -8.42 -7.30 0.51
C LYS A 162 -9.53 -8.25 0.13
N TYR A 163 -9.92 -8.25 -1.14
CA TYR A 163 -11.00 -9.10 -1.62
C TYR A 163 -10.54 -10.07 -2.71
N GLY A 164 -10.91 -11.34 -2.52
CA GLY A 164 -10.68 -12.38 -3.49
C GLY A 164 -9.36 -13.15 -3.33
N LYS A 165 -9.23 -14.20 -4.13
CA LYS A 165 -8.02 -15.03 -4.25
C LYS A 165 -7.14 -14.61 -5.43
N GLY A 166 -7.52 -13.59 -6.15
CA GLY A 166 -7.00 -13.19 -7.45
C GLY A 166 -8.00 -13.53 -8.55
N PHE A 167 -8.30 -12.56 -9.37
CA PHE A 167 -9.08 -12.70 -10.60
C PHE A 167 -8.18 -12.26 -11.76
N THR A 168 -8.49 -12.64 -12.96
CA THR A 168 -7.65 -12.47 -14.15
C THR A 168 -6.42 -13.40 -14.17
N PRO A 169 -5.78 -13.60 -15.34
CA PRO A 169 -4.51 -14.32 -15.46
C PRO A 169 -3.38 -13.71 -14.61
N LEU A 170 -3.45 -12.40 -14.30
CA LEU A 170 -2.50 -11.71 -13.44
C LEU A 170 -2.74 -11.94 -11.94
N MET A 171 -3.78 -12.68 -11.55
CA MET A 171 -4.15 -12.91 -10.14
C MET A 171 -4.28 -11.60 -9.36
N LEU A 172 -5.03 -10.65 -9.92
CA LEU A 172 -5.24 -9.33 -9.32
C LEU A 172 -6.10 -9.43 -8.07
N VAL A 173 -5.63 -8.90 -6.95
CA VAL A 173 -6.34 -8.83 -5.66
C VAL A 173 -6.55 -7.36 -5.29
N PRO A 174 -7.76 -6.81 -5.42
CA PRO A 174 -8.05 -5.45 -5.01
C PRO A 174 -7.98 -5.30 -3.50
N TYR A 175 -7.59 -4.11 -3.07
CA TYR A 175 -7.63 -3.75 -1.66
C TYR A 175 -7.93 -2.28 -1.45
N VAL A 176 -8.47 -1.98 -0.28
CA VAL A 176 -8.55 -0.65 0.28
C VAL A 176 -7.88 -0.64 1.64
N ALA A 177 -7.30 0.50 2.03
CA ALA A 177 -6.75 0.66 3.37
C ALA A 177 -6.88 2.11 3.84
N ASN A 178 -6.94 2.27 5.15
CA ASN A 178 -6.87 3.59 5.78
C ASN A 178 -5.79 3.57 6.85
N GLU A 179 -4.97 4.62 6.90
CA GLU A 179 -3.93 4.80 7.89
C GLU A 179 -4.05 6.17 8.55
N ILE A 180 -4.18 6.19 9.86
CA ILE A 180 -4.24 7.41 10.68
C ILE A 180 -2.94 7.60 11.45
N PHE A 181 -2.61 8.87 11.71
CA PHE A 181 -1.38 9.26 12.40
C PHE A 181 -1.71 10.14 13.60
N TYR A 182 -1.31 9.71 14.79
CA TYR A 182 -1.40 10.49 16.01
C TYR A 182 -0.03 10.98 16.44
N ASP A 183 0.10 12.29 16.57
CA ASP A 183 1.32 12.97 17.00
C ASP A 183 1.24 13.27 18.50
N PHE A 184 2.04 12.61 19.32
CA PHE A 184 1.99 12.78 20.77
C PHE A 184 2.51 14.16 21.21
N LYS A 185 3.45 14.78 20.46
CA LYS A 185 3.94 16.13 20.79
C LYS A 185 2.85 17.18 20.58
N LYS A 186 2.02 17.01 19.55
CA LYS A 186 0.89 17.88 19.21
C LYS A 186 -0.43 17.43 19.86
N SER A 187 -0.45 16.26 20.50
CA SER A 187 -1.64 15.61 21.09
C SER A 187 -2.85 15.56 20.15
N LYS A 188 -2.63 15.29 18.85
CA LYS A 188 -3.70 15.28 17.85
C LYS A 188 -3.44 14.32 16.69
N LEU A 189 -4.52 13.92 16.01
CA LEU A 189 -4.44 13.33 14.68
C LEU A 189 -3.99 14.41 13.70
N ASN A 190 -2.90 14.18 13.00
CA ASN A 190 -2.33 15.19 12.10
C ASN A 190 -2.20 14.71 10.66
N ARG A 191 -2.55 13.46 10.38
CA ARG A 191 -2.49 12.91 9.01
C ARG A 191 -3.42 11.71 8.86
N ASN A 192 -4.04 11.61 7.71
CA ASN A 192 -4.75 10.43 7.24
C ASN A 192 -4.23 10.02 5.86
N ARG A 193 -4.28 8.72 5.55
CA ARG A 193 -3.97 8.16 4.24
C ARG A 193 -5.02 7.14 3.87
N PHE A 194 -5.70 7.37 2.78
CA PHE A 194 -6.64 6.44 2.20
C PHE A 194 -6.05 5.82 0.93
N PHE A 195 -6.04 4.49 0.86
CA PHE A 195 -5.46 3.71 -0.23
C PHE A 195 -6.53 2.94 -0.97
N ILE A 196 -6.41 2.89 -2.29
CA ILE A 196 -7.07 1.93 -3.15
C ILE A 196 -6.02 1.33 -4.09
N GLY A 197 -5.99 0.00 -4.27
CA GLY A 197 -4.95 -0.59 -5.08
C GLY A 197 -5.17 -2.05 -5.43
N LEU A 198 -4.19 -2.58 -6.16
CA LEU A 198 -4.15 -3.94 -6.68
C LEU A 198 -2.84 -4.62 -6.28
N ASN A 199 -2.95 -5.82 -5.71
CA ASN A 199 -1.81 -6.72 -5.59
C ASN A 199 -1.81 -7.67 -6.78
N ILE A 200 -0.65 -7.92 -7.40
CA ILE A 200 -0.49 -8.82 -8.53
C ILE A 200 0.12 -10.12 -8.01
N GLY A 201 -0.60 -11.23 -8.16
CA GLY A 201 -0.23 -12.52 -7.57
C GLY A 201 0.42 -13.52 -8.53
N SER A 202 0.41 -13.25 -9.84
CA SER A 202 0.92 -14.19 -10.86
C SER A 202 2.44 -14.33 -10.89
N ILE A 203 3.18 -13.34 -10.39
CA ILE A 203 4.64 -13.32 -10.42
C ILE A 203 5.16 -14.03 -9.17
N LYS A 204 5.95 -15.10 -9.36
CA LYS A 204 6.47 -15.92 -8.25
C LYS A 204 7.67 -15.28 -7.55
N SER A 205 8.55 -14.62 -8.32
CA SER A 205 9.83 -14.06 -7.84
C SER A 205 9.65 -12.83 -6.96
N PHE A 206 8.59 -12.05 -7.18
CA PHE A 206 8.28 -10.85 -6.41
C PHE A 206 6.78 -10.57 -6.43
N LYS A 207 6.30 -9.75 -5.51
CA LYS A 207 4.88 -9.41 -5.37
C LYS A 207 4.67 -7.92 -5.60
N PRO A 208 4.30 -7.51 -6.83
CA PRO A 208 4.02 -6.12 -7.13
C PRO A 208 2.68 -5.68 -6.52
N THR A 209 2.64 -4.43 -6.11
CA THR A 209 1.43 -3.73 -5.69
C THR A 209 1.42 -2.37 -6.34
N ILE A 210 0.32 -2.02 -6.98
CA ILE A 210 0.07 -0.68 -7.53
C ILE A 210 -1.07 -0.08 -6.72
N TYR A 211 -0.96 1.19 -6.35
CA TYR A 211 -2.00 1.85 -5.57
C TYR A 211 -2.08 3.34 -5.87
N PHE A 212 -3.27 3.86 -5.68
CA PHE A 212 -3.53 5.27 -5.51
C PHE A 212 -3.77 5.56 -4.03
N LEU A 213 -3.27 6.69 -3.56
CA LEU A 213 -3.35 7.11 -2.17
C LEU A 213 -3.67 8.59 -2.11
N ILE A 214 -4.66 8.97 -1.32
CA ILE A 214 -4.89 10.35 -0.91
C ILE A 214 -4.31 10.51 0.49
N GLN A 215 -3.38 11.43 0.64
CA GLN A 215 -2.88 11.85 1.94
C GLN A 215 -3.47 13.20 2.32
N THR A 216 -4.21 13.23 3.43
CA THR A 216 -4.69 14.46 4.04
C THR A 216 -3.82 14.80 5.24
N GLY A 217 -3.16 15.95 5.20
CA GLY A 217 -2.46 16.56 6.33
C GLY A 217 -3.35 17.56 7.04
N ILE A 218 -3.12 17.77 8.34
CA ILE A 218 -3.80 18.80 9.14
C ILE A 218 -2.72 19.58 9.87
N GLU A 219 -2.54 20.82 9.48
CA GLU A 219 -1.63 21.77 10.12
C GLU A 219 -2.33 23.10 10.34
N ASN A 220 -2.28 23.62 11.57
CA ASN A 220 -2.89 24.92 11.96
C ASN A 220 -4.37 25.09 11.55
N LYS A 221 -5.17 23.99 11.60
CA LYS A 221 -6.57 23.91 11.14
C LYS A 221 -6.76 24.00 9.62
N GLU A 222 -5.69 24.04 8.84
CA GLU A 222 -5.74 23.94 7.40
C GLU A 222 -5.52 22.48 6.97
N TYR A 223 -6.23 22.07 5.93
CA TYR A 223 -6.11 20.75 5.33
C TYR A 223 -5.25 20.85 4.08
N SER A 224 -4.30 19.92 3.96
CA SER A 224 -3.55 19.73 2.72
C SER A 224 -3.88 18.36 2.13
N HIS A 225 -4.06 18.29 0.83
CA HIS A 225 -4.40 17.06 0.10
C HIS A 225 -3.33 16.75 -0.93
N ILE A 226 -2.68 15.60 -0.80
CA ILE A 226 -1.67 15.13 -1.74
C ILE A 226 -2.20 13.88 -2.43
N GLY A 227 -2.22 13.90 -3.78
CA GLY A 227 -2.52 12.74 -4.62
C GLY A 227 -1.25 11.94 -4.90
N ILE A 228 -1.26 10.63 -4.66
CA ILE A 228 -0.06 9.80 -4.78
C ILE A 228 -0.35 8.57 -5.61
N LEU A 229 0.40 8.38 -6.69
CA LEU A 229 0.52 7.11 -7.38
C LEU A 229 1.67 6.32 -6.75
N GLY A 230 1.43 5.09 -6.36
CA GLY A 230 2.43 4.29 -5.68
C GLY A 230 2.64 2.91 -6.30
N PHE A 231 3.90 2.48 -6.28
CA PHE A 231 4.33 1.17 -6.75
C PHE A 231 5.22 0.51 -5.69
N LYS A 232 4.89 -0.72 -5.30
CA LYS A 232 5.67 -1.47 -4.31
C LYS A 232 6.01 -2.85 -4.84
N LEU A 233 7.28 -3.23 -4.68
CA LEU A 233 7.79 -4.57 -4.92
C LEU A 233 8.10 -5.25 -3.59
N LYS A 234 7.75 -6.52 -3.45
CA LYS A 234 8.15 -7.35 -2.33
C LYS A 234 8.80 -8.63 -2.87
N PHE A 235 10.05 -8.86 -2.46
CA PHE A 235 10.89 -10.03 -2.75
C PHE A 235 10.93 -10.99 -1.58
#